data_3d63f2210f5c842312d82836989470df
#
_entry.id   3d63f2210f5c842312d82836989470df
#
_cell.length_a   1.000
_cell.length_b   1.000
_cell.length_c   1.000
_cell.angle_alpha   90.00
_cell.angle_beta   90.00
_cell.angle_gamma   90.00
#
_symmetry.space_group_name_H-M   'P 1'
#
loop_
_entity.id
_entity.type
_entity.pdbx_description
1 polymer ?
#
loop_
_entity_poly.entity_id
_entity_poly.type
_entity_poly.pdbx_seq_one_letter_code
_entity_poly.pdbx_strand_id
1 'polypeptide(L)' 'AYAKQQLVEHPELTVAAISEASGFLSLSHFTKIFTKQEGCPPSKWRKNAIANA' A
#
# COMPACT_ATOMS: atom_id res chain seq x y z
N ALA A 1 -7.72 -7.13 1.59
CA ALA A 1 -8.07 -6.01 0.74
C ALA A 1 -7.20 -5.98 -0.51
N TYR A 2 -7.72 -5.38 -1.58
CA TYR A 2 -7.03 -5.37 -2.86
C TYR A 2 -5.63 -4.73 -2.78
N ALA A 3 -5.55 -3.55 -2.14
CA ALA A 3 -4.28 -2.83 -2.08
C ALA A 3 -3.20 -3.59 -1.34
N LYS A 4 -3.54 -4.25 -0.24
CA LYS A 4 -2.56 -5.02 0.52
C LYS A 4 -2.06 -6.20 -0.28
N GLN A 5 -2.94 -6.85 -1.00
CA GLN A 5 -2.57 -7.96 -1.87
C GLN A 5 -1.58 -7.50 -2.95
N GLN A 6 -1.87 -6.37 -3.58
CA GLN A 6 -1.01 -5.83 -4.62
C GLN A 6 0.37 -5.43 -4.08
N LEU A 7 0.39 -4.87 -2.88
CA LEU A 7 1.65 -4.46 -2.27
C LEU A 7 2.61 -5.64 -2.07
N VAL A 8 2.06 -6.80 -1.74
CA VAL A 8 2.88 -8.00 -1.51
C VAL A 8 3.16 -8.76 -2.79
N GLU A 9 2.15 -8.94 -3.65
CA GLU A 9 2.30 -9.75 -4.85
C GLU A 9 3.04 -9.04 -5.98
N HIS A 10 3.05 -7.71 -5.97
CA HIS A 10 3.70 -6.92 -7.00
C HIS A 10 4.68 -5.92 -6.39
N PRO A 11 5.80 -6.42 -5.84
CA PRO A 11 6.80 -5.53 -5.22
C PRO A 11 7.46 -4.59 -6.21
N GLU A 12 7.35 -4.89 -7.51
CA GLU A 12 7.88 -4.04 -8.56
C GLU A 12 7.04 -2.77 -8.75
N LEU A 13 5.78 -2.77 -8.30
CA LEU A 13 4.91 -1.60 -8.43
C LEU A 13 5.15 -0.61 -7.29
N THR A 14 5.09 0.68 -7.63
CA THR A 14 5.19 1.73 -6.61
C THR A 14 3.89 1.82 -5.83
N VAL A 15 3.96 2.37 -4.62
CA VAL A 15 2.76 2.60 -3.81
C VAL A 15 1.80 3.53 -4.56
N ALA A 16 2.35 4.53 -5.27
CA ALA A 16 1.53 5.45 -6.06
C ALA A 16 0.74 4.72 -7.15
N ALA A 17 1.41 3.80 -7.86
CA ALA A 17 0.74 3.03 -8.91
C ALA A 17 -0.38 2.17 -8.32
N ILE A 18 -0.15 1.58 -7.17
CA ILE A 18 -1.16 0.75 -6.50
C ILE A 18 -2.34 1.59 -6.03
N SER A 19 -2.08 2.79 -5.52
CA SER A 19 -3.16 3.67 -5.07
C SER A 19 -4.07 4.07 -6.23
N GLU A 20 -3.48 4.35 -7.40
CA GLU A 20 -4.25 4.67 -8.60
C GLU A 20 -5.10 3.48 -9.05
N ALA A 21 -4.50 2.30 -9.07
CA ALA A 21 -5.21 1.08 -9.45
C ALA A 21 -6.34 0.76 -8.48
N SER A 22 -6.22 1.20 -7.24
CA SER A 22 -7.25 0.99 -6.21
C SER A 22 -8.36 2.05 -6.25
N GLY A 23 -8.26 3.02 -7.16
CA GLY A 23 -9.31 4.02 -7.34
C GLY A 23 -9.18 5.25 -6.46
N PHE A 24 -8.03 5.46 -5.85
CA PHE A 24 -7.81 6.64 -5.02
C PHE A 24 -7.39 7.84 -5.87
N LEU A 25 -7.90 9.02 -5.52
CA LEU A 25 -7.64 10.25 -6.27
C LEU A 25 -6.21 10.77 -6.05
N SER A 26 -5.63 10.48 -4.90
CA SER A 26 -4.27 10.93 -4.61
C SER A 26 -3.57 9.93 -3.71
N LEU A 27 -2.24 9.92 -3.81
CA LEU A 27 -1.41 9.07 -2.95
C LEU A 27 -1.55 9.47 -1.49
N SER A 28 -1.66 10.76 -1.22
CA SER A 28 -1.83 11.26 0.14
C SER A 28 -3.10 10.70 0.79
N HIS A 29 -4.19 10.68 0.04
CA HIS A 29 -5.46 10.15 0.53
C HIS A 29 -5.35 8.66 0.83
N PHE A 30 -4.75 7.92 -0.08
CA PHE A 30 -4.54 6.49 0.09
C PHE A 30 -3.68 6.20 1.32
N THR A 31 -2.55 6.92 1.46
CA THR A 31 -1.65 6.76 2.57
C THR A 31 -2.33 7.05 3.91
N LYS A 32 -3.14 8.09 3.96
CA LYS A 32 -3.85 8.47 5.17
C LYS A 32 -4.82 7.40 5.61
N ILE A 33 -5.63 6.88 4.68
CA ILE A 33 -6.60 5.84 4.98
C ILE A 33 -5.90 4.55 5.38
N PHE A 34 -4.86 4.17 4.65
CA PHE A 34 -4.11 2.96 4.93
C PHE A 34 -3.47 3.01 6.32
N THR A 35 -2.85 4.15 6.65
CA THR A 35 -2.23 4.33 7.96
C THR A 35 -3.27 4.20 9.08
N LYS A 36 -4.46 4.75 8.86
CA LYS A 36 -5.52 4.68 9.86
C LYS A 36 -5.97 3.23 10.08
N GLN A 37 -6.04 2.44 9.03
CA GLN A 37 -6.51 1.05 9.13
C GLN A 37 -5.43 0.10 9.61
N GLU A 38 -4.20 0.28 9.16
CA GLU A 38 -3.11 -0.67 9.42
C GLU A 38 -2.13 -0.21 10.49
N GLY A 39 -2.18 1.05 10.88
CA GLY A 39 -1.29 1.59 11.89
C GLY A 39 0.07 2.04 11.36
N CYS A 40 0.31 1.92 10.07
CA CYS A 40 1.57 2.37 9.46
C CYS A 40 1.34 2.69 7.98
N PRO A 41 2.22 3.52 7.38
CA PRO A 41 2.11 3.85 5.96
C PRO A 41 2.23 2.60 5.09
N PRO A 42 1.63 2.61 3.88
CA PRO A 42 1.68 1.45 3.00
C PRO A 42 3.09 1.05 2.58
N SER A 43 3.99 2.01 2.40
CA SER A 43 5.37 1.70 2.04
C SER A 43 6.09 0.94 3.17
N LYS A 44 5.87 1.37 4.40
CA LYS A 44 6.45 0.70 5.56
C LYS A 44 5.80 -0.66 5.78
N TRP A 45 4.49 -0.74 5.61
CA TRP A 45 3.76 -1.99 5.76
C TRP A 45 4.26 -3.03 4.74
N ARG A 46 4.45 -2.61 3.49
CA ARG A 46 4.97 -3.49 2.45
C ARG A 46 6.36 -4.02 2.80
N LYS A 47 7.23 -3.11 3.24
CA LYS A 47 8.61 -3.49 3.60
C LYS A 47 8.61 -4.53 4.70
N ASN A 48 7.78 -4.34 5.73
CA ASN A 48 7.69 -5.28 6.83
C ASN A 48 7.12 -6.62 6.38
N ALA A 49 6.09 -6.60 5.55
CA ALA A 49 5.46 -7.81 5.05
C ALA A 49 6.42 -8.66 4.22
N ILE A 50 7.19 -8.00 3.35
CA ILE A 50 8.17 -8.70 2.51
C ILE A 50 9.32 -9.23 3.35
N ALA A 51 9.78 -8.44 4.32
CA ALA A 51 10.88 -8.85 5.19
C ALA A 51 10.52 -10.07 6.04
N ASN A 52 9.24 -10.24 6.35
CA ASN A 52 8.77 -11.36 7.17
C ASN A 52 8.27 -12.55 6.36
N ALA A 53 8.37 -12.48 5.06
CA ALA A 53 7.88 -13.55 4.17
C ALA A 53 8.93 -14.71 4.00
#